data_ffc3a9833a673c13b915954cce936782
#
_entry.id   ffc3a9833a673c13b915954cce936782
#
_cell.length_a   1.000
_cell.length_b   1.000
_cell.length_c   1.000
_cell.angle_alpha   90.00
_cell.angle_beta   90.00
_cell.angle_gamma   90.00
#
_symmetry.space_group_name_H-M   'P 1'
#
loop_
_entity.id
_entity.type
_entity.pdbx_description
1 polymer ?
#
loop_
_entity_poly.entity_id
_entity_poly.type
_entity_poly.pdbx_seq_one_letter_code
_entity_poly.pdbx_strand_id
1 'polypeptide(L)'
;MRILFLCHAFNSLSQRLYSELGARGHLLSIEFDIADAVSEEAVALFRPELIIAPYLRRAIPAAIWQQHTCLIVHPGIVGDRGPSALDWAIQEGEPTWGVTVLQATGEMDGGPIWASETFPMRQAKKSSLYRHEVSEAATRAVLKAVERFAVGGFVPTPLVAGDPSLRGRQRPLLKQAERAIDWQRDDTAHVLARINAADGFPGVADELFGEPCHLYDVCPEDTLRGGVPGQVIAWRETAILRATVDGAVWIGHVRRLDSTPSLKLPAAQVFAAPLATIPEAPLGDAFAPAGQTWQDIRYAEAGGVGFLHFDFYNGAMSTRQCRRLQAAYDRARQRPVSVIVLMGGRDFWSNGIHLQQIEAADSPADESWANINAIDDLAEAIISSDSQLTIAALQGNCGAGGCFLARAADFVWARAGVLLNPHYRNMGNLYGSEYWTYLLPKRVGAAAAQAIMRNRLPMNVAAGVAAGLDLPVAEAGRCRGSAGDHAQPFADERRCRRRGGFSRRLPGRRRRRFPHRRRPPRRRTGRCSRPRRPAAGQARRASCR
;
A
#
# COMPACT_ATOMS: atom_id res chain seq x y z
N MET A 1 -25.62 -11.34 12.08
CA MET A 1 -25.73 -12.26 10.91
C MET A 1 -24.41 -12.98 10.70
N ARG A 2 -24.47 -14.17 10.11
CA ARG A 2 -23.31 -14.93 9.63
C ARG A 2 -23.05 -14.55 8.18
N ILE A 3 -21.91 -13.92 7.93
CA ILE A 3 -21.54 -13.45 6.60
C ILE A 3 -20.28 -14.14 6.14
N LEU A 4 -20.34 -14.84 5.00
CA LEU A 4 -19.19 -15.46 4.37
C LEU A 4 -18.60 -14.52 3.30
N PHE A 5 -17.30 -14.27 3.38
CA PHE A 5 -16.56 -13.62 2.31
C PHE A 5 -16.01 -14.68 1.36
N LEU A 6 -16.45 -14.65 0.09
CA LEU A 6 -15.79 -15.36 -0.99
C LEU A 6 -14.88 -14.37 -1.72
N CYS A 7 -13.58 -14.61 -1.71
CA CYS A 7 -12.63 -13.67 -2.31
C CYS A 7 -11.40 -14.37 -2.89
N HIS A 8 -10.84 -13.79 -3.96
CA HIS A 8 -9.60 -14.28 -4.56
C HIS A 8 -8.37 -13.99 -3.69
N ALA A 9 -8.39 -12.90 -2.95
CA ALA A 9 -7.35 -12.52 -2.02
C ALA A 9 -7.93 -11.65 -0.90
N PHE A 10 -7.38 -11.76 0.29
CA PHE A 10 -7.72 -10.90 1.42
C PHE A 10 -7.00 -9.56 1.29
N ASN A 11 -7.36 -8.82 0.23
CA ASN A 11 -6.79 -7.53 -0.14
C ASN A 11 -7.29 -6.39 0.76
N SER A 12 -6.85 -5.14 0.52
CA SER A 12 -7.20 -3.97 1.35
C SER A 12 -8.72 -3.74 1.48
N LEU A 13 -9.48 -3.94 0.40
CA LEU A 13 -10.94 -3.81 0.44
C LEU A 13 -11.58 -4.93 1.28
N SER A 14 -11.18 -6.18 1.05
CA SER A 14 -11.69 -7.32 1.82
C SER A 14 -11.36 -7.17 3.31
N GLN A 15 -10.16 -6.73 3.64
CA GLN A 15 -9.75 -6.43 5.02
C GLN A 15 -10.57 -5.29 5.64
N ARG A 16 -10.83 -4.22 4.87
CA ARG A 16 -11.64 -3.11 5.34
C ARG A 16 -13.07 -3.53 5.64
N LEU A 17 -13.72 -4.23 4.72
CA LEU A 17 -15.09 -4.72 4.90
C LEU A 17 -15.18 -5.73 6.06
N TYR A 18 -14.21 -6.63 6.16
CA TYR A 18 -14.14 -7.58 7.28
C TYR A 18 -14.10 -6.86 8.63
N SER A 19 -13.24 -5.86 8.76
CA SER A 19 -13.10 -5.09 9.99
C SER A 19 -14.35 -4.26 10.31
N GLU A 20 -14.96 -3.63 9.30
CA GLU A 20 -16.17 -2.80 9.48
C GLU A 20 -17.40 -3.62 9.86
N LEU A 21 -17.61 -4.77 9.22
CA LEU A 21 -18.74 -5.65 9.51
C LEU A 21 -18.55 -6.38 10.86
N GLY A 22 -17.32 -6.79 11.17
CA GLY A 22 -17.01 -7.35 12.48
C GLY A 22 -17.26 -6.39 13.64
N ALA A 23 -16.91 -5.11 13.47
CA ALA A 23 -17.17 -4.04 14.44
C ALA A 23 -18.69 -3.80 14.66
N ARG A 24 -19.53 -4.19 13.69
CA ARG A 24 -21.01 -4.13 13.79
C ARG A 24 -21.64 -5.40 14.36
N GLY A 25 -20.83 -6.35 14.85
CA GLY A 25 -21.30 -7.55 15.51
C GLY A 25 -21.69 -8.69 14.57
N HIS A 26 -21.31 -8.65 13.29
CA HIS A 26 -21.50 -9.78 12.38
C HIS A 26 -20.47 -10.87 12.64
N LEU A 27 -20.87 -12.13 12.54
CA LEU A 27 -19.96 -13.28 12.57
C LEU A 27 -19.44 -13.51 11.14
N LEU A 28 -18.13 -13.40 10.96
CA LEU A 28 -17.50 -13.42 9.64
C LEU A 28 -16.62 -14.63 9.43
N SER A 29 -16.65 -15.20 8.23
CA SER A 29 -15.69 -16.18 7.74
C SER A 29 -15.17 -15.75 6.38
N ILE A 30 -14.01 -16.25 6.01
CA ILE A 30 -13.37 -15.96 4.71
C ILE A 30 -13.04 -17.28 4.04
N GLU A 31 -13.40 -17.40 2.77
CA GLU A 31 -12.97 -18.48 1.91
C GLU A 31 -12.40 -17.95 0.60
N PHE A 32 -11.34 -18.60 0.12
CA PHE A 32 -10.71 -18.22 -1.14
C PHE A 32 -11.32 -18.99 -2.32
N ASP A 33 -11.52 -18.31 -3.45
CA ASP A 33 -12.12 -18.83 -4.69
C ASP A 33 -11.17 -19.77 -5.47
N ILE A 34 -10.52 -20.73 -4.78
CA ILE A 34 -9.52 -21.62 -5.38
C ILE A 34 -10.14 -22.73 -6.21
N ALA A 35 -11.29 -23.27 -5.76
CA ALA A 35 -12.05 -24.29 -6.47
C ALA A 35 -13.53 -24.24 -6.05
N ASP A 36 -14.44 -24.65 -6.95
CA ASP A 36 -15.88 -24.63 -6.69
C ASP A 36 -16.25 -25.49 -5.48
N ALA A 37 -15.72 -26.72 -5.39
CA ALA A 37 -15.97 -27.63 -4.27
C ALA A 37 -15.53 -27.05 -2.92
N VAL A 38 -14.44 -26.27 -2.88
CA VAL A 38 -13.97 -25.60 -1.66
C VAL A 38 -14.96 -24.52 -1.22
N SER A 39 -15.45 -23.72 -2.19
CA SER A 39 -16.46 -22.70 -1.90
C SER A 39 -17.78 -23.32 -1.42
N GLU A 40 -18.23 -24.42 -2.04
CA GLU A 40 -19.44 -25.14 -1.66
C GLU A 40 -19.31 -25.76 -0.26
N GLU A 41 -18.17 -26.38 0.06
CA GLU A 41 -17.88 -26.93 1.39
C GLU A 41 -17.89 -25.82 2.46
N ALA A 42 -17.25 -24.68 2.18
CA ALA A 42 -17.24 -23.54 3.10
C ALA A 42 -18.65 -23.02 3.39
N VAL A 43 -19.52 -22.93 2.38
CA VAL A 43 -20.93 -22.55 2.55
C VAL A 43 -21.67 -23.57 3.41
N ALA A 44 -21.49 -24.87 3.13
CA ALA A 44 -22.15 -25.97 3.87
C ALA A 44 -21.73 -25.99 5.35
N LEU A 45 -20.45 -25.79 5.65
CA LEU A 45 -19.90 -25.77 7.02
C LEU A 45 -20.27 -24.50 7.77
N PHE A 46 -20.09 -23.33 7.15
CA PHE A 46 -20.33 -22.05 7.81
C PHE A 46 -21.81 -21.69 7.87
N ARG A 47 -22.64 -22.12 6.90
CA ARG A 47 -24.08 -21.83 6.77
C ARG A 47 -24.35 -20.32 6.83
N PRO A 48 -23.84 -19.52 5.90
CA PRO A 48 -24.01 -18.08 5.91
C PRO A 48 -25.45 -17.68 5.65
N GLU A 49 -25.90 -16.58 6.27
CA GLU A 49 -27.16 -15.89 5.91
C GLU A 49 -26.96 -15.01 4.69
N LEU A 50 -25.74 -14.49 4.50
CA LEU A 50 -25.36 -13.62 3.40
C LEU A 50 -23.94 -13.97 2.95
N ILE A 51 -23.70 -13.93 1.64
CA ILE A 51 -22.37 -14.09 1.04
C ILE A 51 -21.99 -12.75 0.42
N ILE A 52 -20.77 -12.29 0.67
CA ILE A 52 -20.21 -11.07 0.06
C ILE A 52 -18.93 -11.43 -0.69
N ALA A 53 -18.81 -10.97 -1.92
CA ALA A 53 -17.65 -11.16 -2.77
C ALA A 53 -16.96 -9.80 -3.05
N PRO A 54 -16.03 -9.37 -2.17
CA PRO A 54 -15.36 -8.08 -2.31
C PRO A 54 -14.39 -8.02 -3.49
N TYR A 55 -13.83 -9.17 -3.87
CA TYR A 55 -12.84 -9.29 -4.93
C TYR A 55 -12.78 -10.74 -5.44
N LEU A 56 -13.27 -10.96 -6.63
CA LEU A 56 -13.27 -12.27 -7.27
C LEU A 56 -12.50 -12.27 -8.59
N ARG A 57 -12.00 -13.44 -8.96
CA ARG A 57 -11.51 -13.76 -10.32
C ARG A 57 -12.26 -14.91 -10.96
N ARG A 58 -12.94 -15.71 -10.16
CA ARG A 58 -13.79 -16.83 -10.58
C ARG A 58 -15.25 -16.46 -10.36
N ALA A 59 -16.14 -17.00 -11.18
CA ALA A 59 -17.56 -16.89 -10.93
C ALA A 59 -17.94 -17.65 -9.65
N ILE A 60 -18.94 -17.18 -8.93
CA ILE A 60 -19.54 -17.93 -7.81
C ILE A 60 -20.28 -19.13 -8.41
N PRO A 61 -20.09 -20.35 -7.89
CA PRO A 61 -20.80 -21.55 -8.39
C PRO A 61 -22.32 -21.38 -8.38
N ALA A 62 -22.99 -21.90 -9.41
CA ALA A 62 -24.46 -21.83 -9.51
C ALA A 62 -25.16 -22.48 -8.31
N ALA A 63 -24.62 -23.59 -7.80
CA ALA A 63 -25.10 -24.25 -6.60
C ALA A 63 -25.15 -23.35 -5.36
N ILE A 64 -24.31 -22.29 -5.33
CA ILE A 64 -24.28 -21.32 -4.22
C ILE A 64 -25.25 -20.16 -4.49
N TRP A 65 -25.10 -19.41 -5.63
CA TRP A 65 -25.88 -18.19 -5.82
C TRP A 65 -27.36 -18.44 -6.09
N GLN A 66 -27.76 -19.65 -6.51
CA GLN A 66 -29.15 -20.02 -6.65
C GLN A 66 -29.87 -20.27 -5.31
N GLN A 67 -29.11 -20.59 -4.26
CA GLN A 67 -29.65 -20.91 -2.92
C GLN A 67 -29.38 -19.81 -1.88
N HIS A 68 -28.39 -18.96 -2.14
CA HIS A 68 -27.96 -17.91 -1.20
C HIS A 68 -27.92 -16.55 -1.89
N THR A 69 -28.27 -15.49 -1.14
CA THR A 69 -28.01 -14.13 -1.59
C THR A 69 -26.49 -13.89 -1.58
N CYS A 70 -25.92 -13.68 -2.76
CA CYS A 70 -24.51 -13.40 -2.95
C CYS A 70 -24.34 -11.99 -3.50
N LEU A 71 -23.66 -11.11 -2.78
CA LEU A 71 -23.41 -9.72 -3.16
C LEU A 71 -22.02 -9.57 -3.74
N ILE A 72 -21.94 -9.17 -5.00
CA ILE A 72 -20.67 -8.87 -5.70
C ILE A 72 -20.40 -7.37 -5.58
N VAL A 73 -19.18 -7.02 -5.20
CA VAL A 73 -18.71 -5.63 -5.16
C VAL A 73 -17.98 -5.33 -6.46
N HIS A 74 -18.69 -4.75 -7.42
CA HIS A 74 -18.12 -4.37 -8.71
C HIS A 74 -17.54 -2.95 -8.66
N PRO A 75 -16.24 -2.73 -9.00
CA PRO A 75 -15.62 -1.41 -9.01
C PRO A 75 -15.96 -0.61 -10.28
N GLY A 76 -17.25 -0.52 -10.59
CA GLY A 76 -17.83 0.14 -11.75
C GLY A 76 -19.10 0.90 -11.39
N ILE A 77 -19.44 1.89 -12.21
CA ILE A 77 -20.74 2.62 -12.13
C ILE A 77 -21.88 1.69 -12.51
N VAL A 78 -23.10 2.08 -12.17
CA VAL A 78 -24.30 1.33 -12.57
C VAL A 78 -24.33 1.10 -14.09
N GLY A 79 -24.49 -0.16 -14.49
CA GLY A 79 -24.47 -0.58 -15.90
C GLY A 79 -23.10 -0.94 -16.46
N ASP A 80 -22.00 -0.62 -15.77
CA ASP A 80 -20.66 -1.10 -16.13
C ASP A 80 -20.53 -2.59 -15.83
N ARG A 81 -19.96 -3.35 -16.77
CA ARG A 81 -19.78 -4.79 -16.67
C ARG A 81 -18.42 -5.20 -17.21
N GLY A 82 -17.80 -6.17 -16.57
CA GLY A 82 -16.56 -6.78 -17.03
C GLY A 82 -15.37 -6.62 -16.11
N PRO A 83 -14.29 -7.37 -16.39
CA PRO A 83 -13.23 -7.59 -15.39
C PRO A 83 -12.20 -6.45 -15.26
N SER A 84 -12.28 -5.41 -16.09
CA SER A 84 -11.28 -4.31 -16.13
C SER A 84 -11.93 -2.92 -16.01
N ALA A 85 -13.03 -2.82 -15.27
CA ALA A 85 -13.83 -1.59 -15.14
C ALA A 85 -12.99 -0.35 -14.79
N LEU A 86 -12.19 -0.43 -13.73
CA LEU A 86 -11.34 0.68 -13.28
C LEU A 86 -10.17 0.97 -14.23
N ASP A 87 -9.63 -0.05 -14.89
CA ASP A 87 -8.57 0.11 -15.90
C ASP A 87 -9.06 0.95 -17.09
N TRP A 88 -10.26 0.62 -17.60
CA TRP A 88 -10.89 1.37 -18.67
C TRP A 88 -11.20 2.81 -18.25
N ALA A 89 -11.77 2.99 -17.05
CA ALA A 89 -12.11 4.31 -16.55
C ALA A 89 -10.90 5.25 -16.46
N ILE A 90 -9.73 4.72 -16.04
CA ILE A 90 -8.48 5.50 -15.98
C ILE A 90 -7.97 5.83 -17.38
N GLN A 91 -7.95 4.86 -18.31
CA GLN A 91 -7.46 5.10 -19.68
C GLN A 91 -8.36 6.07 -20.45
N GLU A 92 -9.66 6.02 -20.23
CA GLU A 92 -10.63 6.91 -20.88
C GLU A 92 -10.73 8.28 -20.19
N GLY A 93 -10.02 8.50 -19.08
CA GLY A 93 -10.02 9.78 -18.36
C GLY A 93 -11.38 10.13 -17.75
N GLU A 94 -12.15 9.12 -17.31
CA GLU A 94 -13.47 9.34 -16.72
C GLU A 94 -13.40 10.32 -15.53
N PRO A 95 -14.14 11.42 -15.51
CA PRO A 95 -14.05 12.41 -14.43
C PRO A 95 -14.71 11.94 -13.13
N THR A 96 -15.65 11.00 -13.24
CA THR A 96 -16.37 10.39 -12.10
C THR A 96 -16.53 8.91 -12.33
N TRP A 97 -16.34 8.11 -11.29
CA TRP A 97 -16.54 6.67 -11.33
C TRP A 97 -17.36 6.19 -10.14
N GLY A 98 -17.45 4.88 -9.91
CA GLY A 98 -18.24 4.37 -8.81
C GLY A 98 -18.00 2.93 -8.46
N VAL A 99 -18.79 2.46 -7.51
CA VAL A 99 -18.89 1.06 -7.09
C VAL A 99 -20.36 0.68 -7.07
N THR A 100 -20.68 -0.49 -7.59
CA THR A 100 -22.01 -1.07 -7.57
C THR A 100 -21.99 -2.41 -6.83
N VAL A 101 -22.88 -2.57 -5.86
CA VAL A 101 -23.11 -3.85 -5.15
C VAL A 101 -24.27 -4.55 -5.84
N LEU A 102 -23.98 -5.65 -6.50
CA LEU A 102 -24.89 -6.44 -7.33
C LEU A 102 -25.18 -7.80 -6.69
N GLN A 103 -26.37 -8.33 -6.88
CA GLN A 103 -26.63 -9.74 -6.58
C GLN A 103 -26.05 -10.64 -7.67
N ALA A 104 -25.38 -11.71 -7.29
CA ALA A 104 -24.87 -12.68 -8.25
C ALA A 104 -26.02 -13.37 -9.00
N THR A 105 -25.84 -13.52 -10.30
CA THR A 105 -26.71 -14.27 -11.22
C THR A 105 -25.87 -15.03 -12.21
N GLY A 106 -26.48 -15.70 -13.19
CA GLY A 106 -25.75 -16.36 -14.30
C GLY A 106 -25.08 -15.38 -15.26
N GLU A 107 -25.35 -14.08 -15.16
CA GLU A 107 -24.79 -13.04 -16.01
C GLU A 107 -23.73 -12.24 -15.25
N MET A 108 -22.53 -12.09 -15.81
CA MET A 108 -21.44 -11.34 -15.20
C MET A 108 -21.84 -9.88 -15.00
N ASP A 109 -21.74 -9.40 -13.76
CA ASP A 109 -22.07 -8.02 -13.34
C ASP A 109 -23.44 -7.51 -13.83
N GLY A 110 -24.36 -8.44 -14.13
CA GLY A 110 -25.69 -8.15 -14.69
C GLY A 110 -26.85 -8.27 -13.71
N GLY A 111 -26.59 -8.61 -12.46
CA GLY A 111 -27.63 -8.84 -11.47
C GLY A 111 -28.27 -7.59 -10.88
N PRO A 112 -29.36 -7.74 -10.09
CA PRO A 112 -30.04 -6.64 -9.45
C PRO A 112 -29.16 -5.87 -8.49
N ILE A 113 -29.36 -4.55 -8.41
CA ILE A 113 -28.55 -3.59 -7.66
C ILE A 113 -29.05 -3.48 -6.23
N TRP A 114 -28.18 -3.76 -5.27
CA TRP A 114 -28.45 -3.56 -3.84
C TRP A 114 -28.06 -2.16 -3.37
N ALA A 115 -26.95 -1.62 -3.87
CA ALA A 115 -26.49 -0.27 -3.57
C ALA A 115 -25.47 0.18 -4.62
N SER A 116 -25.31 1.49 -4.78
CA SER A 116 -24.23 2.09 -5.58
C SER A 116 -23.76 3.38 -4.95
N GLU A 117 -22.48 3.69 -5.18
CA GLU A 117 -21.85 4.94 -4.72
C GLU A 117 -20.94 5.46 -5.84
N THR A 118 -20.90 6.77 -6.00
CA THR A 118 -20.02 7.44 -6.98
C THR A 118 -18.99 8.32 -6.28
N PHE A 119 -17.89 8.58 -6.96
CA PHE A 119 -16.81 9.44 -6.50
C PHE A 119 -16.13 10.16 -7.67
N PRO A 120 -15.55 11.36 -7.45
CA PRO A 120 -14.70 12.02 -8.45
C PRO A 120 -13.42 11.23 -8.66
N MET A 121 -13.04 11.03 -9.92
CA MET A 121 -11.80 10.34 -10.28
C MET A 121 -10.61 11.28 -10.11
N ARG A 122 -9.64 10.84 -9.34
CA ARG A 122 -8.35 11.48 -9.20
C ARG A 122 -7.39 10.92 -10.26
N GLN A 123 -6.55 11.77 -10.86
CA GLN A 123 -5.44 11.27 -11.69
C GLN A 123 -4.41 10.59 -10.82
N ALA A 124 -4.41 9.26 -10.82
CA ALA A 124 -3.56 8.44 -9.96
C ALA A 124 -3.47 7.00 -10.44
N LYS A 125 -2.52 6.28 -9.86
CA LYS A 125 -2.34 4.83 -10.05
C LYS A 125 -3.63 4.09 -9.69
N LYS A 126 -4.00 3.08 -10.46
CA LYS A 126 -5.14 2.20 -10.18
C LYS A 126 -5.09 1.65 -8.75
N SER A 127 -3.92 1.21 -8.33
CA SER A 127 -3.71 0.68 -6.99
C SER A 127 -4.04 1.70 -5.89
N SER A 128 -3.74 2.98 -6.12
CA SER A 128 -4.09 4.09 -5.22
C SER A 128 -5.60 4.35 -5.18
N LEU A 129 -6.23 4.50 -6.35
CA LEU A 129 -7.69 4.68 -6.46
C LEU A 129 -8.46 3.52 -5.81
N TYR A 130 -7.99 2.29 -6.01
CA TYR A 130 -8.62 1.11 -5.42
C TYR A 130 -8.55 1.10 -3.88
N ARG A 131 -7.40 1.53 -3.30
CA ARG A 131 -7.23 1.59 -1.84
C ARG A 131 -8.00 2.74 -1.18
N HIS A 132 -8.31 3.79 -1.91
CA HIS A 132 -8.98 4.98 -1.38
C HIS A 132 -10.42 5.11 -1.89
N GLU A 133 -10.60 5.73 -3.04
CA GLU A 133 -11.90 6.11 -3.56
C GLU A 133 -12.83 4.89 -3.73
N VAL A 134 -12.32 3.81 -4.35
CA VAL A 134 -13.07 2.57 -4.53
C VAL A 134 -13.37 1.90 -3.19
N SER A 135 -12.37 1.75 -2.31
CA SER A 135 -12.58 1.09 -1.01
C SER A 135 -13.55 1.87 -0.12
N GLU A 136 -13.53 3.19 -0.14
CA GLU A 136 -14.46 3.99 0.63
C GLU A 136 -15.89 3.95 0.08
N ALA A 137 -16.06 4.06 -1.23
CA ALA A 137 -17.35 3.91 -1.88
C ALA A 137 -17.91 2.49 -1.69
N ALA A 138 -17.08 1.46 -1.89
CA ALA A 138 -17.45 0.07 -1.66
C ALA A 138 -17.89 -0.19 -0.22
N THR A 139 -17.16 0.37 0.75
CA THR A 139 -17.52 0.22 2.17
C THR A 139 -18.90 0.81 2.45
N ARG A 140 -19.19 2.04 1.99
CA ARG A 140 -20.53 2.65 2.15
C ARG A 140 -21.62 1.85 1.46
N ALA A 141 -21.39 1.43 0.21
CA ALA A 141 -22.35 0.67 -0.56
C ALA A 141 -22.65 -0.70 0.07
N VAL A 142 -21.62 -1.43 0.50
CA VAL A 142 -21.78 -2.75 1.16
C VAL A 142 -22.50 -2.62 2.49
N LEU A 143 -22.15 -1.65 3.33
CA LEU A 143 -22.84 -1.44 4.60
C LEU A 143 -24.32 -1.15 4.40
N LYS A 144 -24.67 -0.33 3.40
CA LYS A 144 -26.05 -0.05 3.01
C LYS A 144 -26.77 -1.29 2.48
N ALA A 145 -26.10 -2.12 1.67
CA ALA A 145 -26.67 -3.37 1.17
C ALA A 145 -26.90 -4.39 2.30
N VAL A 146 -25.95 -4.53 3.23
CA VAL A 146 -26.06 -5.41 4.41
C VAL A 146 -27.21 -4.96 5.32
N GLU A 147 -27.37 -3.65 5.55
CA GLU A 147 -28.49 -3.11 6.32
C GLU A 147 -29.83 -3.42 5.65
N ARG A 148 -29.95 -3.22 4.32
CA ARG A 148 -31.15 -3.57 3.54
C ARG A 148 -31.50 -5.05 3.62
N PHE A 149 -30.49 -5.90 3.55
CA PHE A 149 -30.66 -7.35 3.70
C PHE A 149 -31.14 -7.71 5.12
N ALA A 150 -30.55 -7.12 6.15
CA ALA A 150 -30.88 -7.40 7.55
C ALA A 150 -32.31 -6.97 7.93
N VAL A 151 -32.77 -5.84 7.41
CA VAL A 151 -34.14 -5.34 7.65
C VAL A 151 -35.18 -6.21 6.93
N GLY A 152 -34.81 -6.83 5.82
CA GLY A 152 -35.73 -7.60 4.97
C GLY A 152 -36.67 -6.71 4.15
N GLY A 153 -37.38 -7.33 3.20
CA GLY A 153 -38.37 -6.66 2.36
C GLY A 153 -37.80 -5.70 1.30
N PHE A 154 -36.50 -5.48 1.25
CA PHE A 154 -35.87 -4.70 0.19
C PHE A 154 -35.87 -5.48 -1.13
N VAL A 155 -36.41 -4.86 -2.18
CA VAL A 155 -36.39 -5.39 -3.54
C VAL A 155 -35.23 -4.70 -4.30
N PRO A 156 -34.16 -5.44 -4.67
CA PRO A 156 -33.06 -4.86 -5.43
C PRO A 156 -33.52 -4.37 -6.81
N THR A 157 -32.98 -3.24 -7.24
CA THR A 157 -33.34 -2.62 -8.52
C THR A 157 -32.82 -3.47 -9.68
N PRO A 158 -33.66 -3.97 -10.61
CA PRO A 158 -33.19 -4.69 -11.77
C PRO A 158 -32.25 -3.83 -12.62
N LEU A 159 -31.20 -4.44 -13.15
CA LEU A 159 -30.32 -3.79 -14.12
C LEU A 159 -30.89 -4.09 -15.53
N VAL A 160 -31.41 -3.04 -16.18
CA VAL A 160 -31.96 -3.17 -17.53
C VAL A 160 -30.82 -3.02 -18.55
N ALA A 161 -30.58 -4.08 -19.33
CA ALA A 161 -29.57 -4.05 -20.39
C ALA A 161 -29.93 -3.03 -21.47
N GLY A 162 -28.97 -2.19 -21.86
CA GLY A 162 -29.18 -1.19 -22.93
C GLY A 162 -30.01 0.04 -22.51
N ASP A 163 -30.24 0.25 -21.22
CA ASP A 163 -30.88 1.48 -20.73
C ASP A 163 -30.03 2.70 -21.12
N PRO A 164 -30.55 3.62 -21.97
CA PRO A 164 -29.80 4.76 -22.46
C PRO A 164 -29.50 5.82 -21.39
N SER A 165 -30.15 5.76 -20.24
CA SER A 165 -29.86 6.64 -19.09
C SER A 165 -28.60 6.24 -18.35
N LEU A 166 -28.10 5.03 -18.54
CA LEU A 166 -26.91 4.51 -17.88
C LEU A 166 -25.64 4.83 -18.67
N ARG A 167 -24.64 5.35 -17.99
CA ARG A 167 -23.30 5.57 -18.57
C ARG A 167 -22.47 4.28 -18.62
N GLY A 168 -22.75 3.35 -17.73
CA GLY A 168 -22.07 2.07 -17.66
C GLY A 168 -22.31 1.24 -18.91
N ARG A 169 -21.30 0.50 -19.33
CA ARG A 169 -21.36 -0.36 -20.53
C ARG A 169 -20.56 -1.64 -20.32
N GLN A 170 -20.89 -2.67 -21.06
CA GLN A 170 -20.10 -3.89 -21.07
C GLN A 170 -18.75 -3.66 -21.77
N ARG A 171 -17.65 -4.07 -21.10
CA ARG A 171 -16.29 -3.93 -21.59
C ARG A 171 -15.54 -5.26 -21.47
N PRO A 172 -14.70 -5.61 -22.46
CA PRO A 172 -13.88 -6.80 -22.39
C PRO A 172 -12.76 -6.66 -21.37
N LEU A 173 -12.09 -7.78 -21.08
CA LEU A 173 -10.82 -7.75 -20.38
C LEU A 173 -9.82 -6.89 -21.17
N LEU A 174 -9.27 -5.88 -20.53
CA LEU A 174 -8.23 -5.04 -21.10
C LEU A 174 -6.92 -5.84 -21.19
N LYS A 175 -6.55 -6.23 -22.42
CA LYS A 175 -5.35 -7.03 -22.71
C LYS A 175 -4.11 -6.14 -22.86
N GLN A 176 -2.93 -6.74 -22.97
CA GLN A 176 -1.68 -5.99 -23.13
C GLN A 176 -1.63 -5.19 -24.44
N ALA A 177 -2.26 -5.67 -25.50
CA ALA A 177 -2.35 -4.92 -26.76
C ALA A 177 -3.05 -3.56 -26.60
N GLU A 178 -4.13 -3.50 -25.80
CA GLU A 178 -4.85 -2.26 -25.50
C GLU A 178 -4.14 -1.37 -24.48
N ARG A 179 -3.12 -1.93 -23.77
CA ARG A 179 -2.27 -1.20 -22.83
C ARG A 179 -0.98 -0.70 -23.48
N ALA A 180 -0.64 -1.18 -24.69
CA ALA A 180 0.62 -0.89 -25.35
C ALA A 180 0.83 0.62 -25.52
N ILE A 181 2.05 1.08 -25.23
CA ILE A 181 2.48 2.48 -25.41
C ILE A 181 3.16 2.60 -26.79
N ASP A 182 2.66 3.51 -27.63
CA ASP A 182 3.37 3.94 -28.82
C ASP A 182 4.21 5.20 -28.47
N TRP A 183 5.45 4.96 -28.07
CA TRP A 183 6.35 6.04 -27.63
C TRP A 183 6.57 7.13 -28.70
N GLN A 184 6.33 6.84 -30.00
CA GLN A 184 6.48 7.80 -31.07
C GLN A 184 5.24 8.68 -31.30
N ARG A 185 4.10 8.34 -30.65
CA ARG A 185 2.81 9.01 -30.87
C ARG A 185 2.10 9.41 -29.59
N ASP A 186 2.23 8.61 -28.53
CA ASP A 186 1.54 8.87 -27.27
C ASP A 186 2.22 10.04 -26.54
N ASP A 187 1.44 11.04 -26.17
CA ASP A 187 1.89 12.13 -25.32
C ASP A 187 2.05 11.69 -23.86
N THR A 188 2.60 12.57 -23.05
CA THR A 188 2.83 12.31 -21.61
C THR A 188 1.56 11.89 -20.89
N ALA A 189 0.42 12.50 -21.21
CA ALA A 189 -0.85 12.20 -20.55
C ALA A 189 -1.35 10.78 -20.87
N HIS A 190 -1.24 10.35 -22.12
CA HIS A 190 -1.59 8.98 -22.55
C HIS A 190 -0.66 7.94 -21.93
N VAL A 191 0.66 8.20 -21.91
CA VAL A 191 1.62 7.29 -21.27
C VAL A 191 1.31 7.13 -19.78
N LEU A 192 1.06 8.24 -19.07
CA LEU A 192 0.66 8.22 -17.67
C LEU A 192 -0.64 7.42 -17.45
N ALA A 193 -1.66 7.64 -18.28
CA ALA A 193 -2.95 6.95 -18.16
C ALA A 193 -2.79 5.44 -18.34
N ARG A 194 -2.01 4.98 -19.35
CA ARG A 194 -1.77 3.54 -19.60
C ARG A 194 -1.04 2.86 -18.45
N ILE A 195 0.06 3.44 -17.96
CA ILE A 195 0.82 2.85 -16.85
C ILE A 195 0.00 2.91 -15.56
N ASN A 196 -0.67 4.03 -15.27
CA ASN A 196 -1.52 4.15 -14.09
C ASN A 196 -2.68 3.16 -14.08
N ALA A 197 -3.34 2.92 -15.24
CA ALA A 197 -4.42 1.93 -15.36
C ALA A 197 -3.96 0.48 -15.13
N ALA A 198 -2.68 0.21 -15.35
CA ALA A 198 -2.08 -1.11 -15.16
C ALA A 198 -1.34 -1.26 -13.82
N ASP A 199 -1.15 -0.18 -13.05
CA ASP A 199 -0.37 -0.19 -11.81
C ASP A 199 -0.94 -1.17 -10.78
N GLY A 200 -0.03 -1.77 -10.01
CA GLY A 200 -0.33 -2.88 -9.13
C GLY A 200 -0.32 -4.22 -9.86
N PHE A 201 -1.20 -4.41 -10.83
CA PHE A 201 -1.30 -5.58 -11.71
C PHE A 201 -2.16 -5.22 -12.95
N PRO A 202 -1.81 -5.62 -14.17
CA PRO A 202 -0.68 -6.50 -14.53
C PRO A 202 0.65 -5.76 -14.78
N GLY A 203 0.65 -4.43 -14.90
CA GLY A 203 1.69 -3.59 -15.49
C GLY A 203 1.51 -3.43 -16.99
N VAL A 204 2.25 -2.54 -17.61
CA VAL A 204 2.29 -2.35 -19.06
C VAL A 204 3.49 -3.09 -19.62
N ALA A 205 3.25 -4.03 -20.56
CA ALA A 205 4.33 -4.72 -21.26
C ALA A 205 5.09 -3.73 -22.16
N ASP A 206 6.40 -3.74 -22.05
CA ASP A 206 7.31 -2.85 -22.79
C ASP A 206 8.71 -3.50 -22.89
N GLU A 207 9.62 -2.79 -23.53
CA GLU A 207 11.02 -3.15 -23.63
C GLU A 207 11.90 -1.99 -23.15
N LEU A 208 12.89 -2.30 -22.31
CA LEU A 208 13.90 -1.36 -21.83
C LEU A 208 15.28 -1.95 -22.07
N PHE A 209 16.12 -1.23 -22.79
CA PHE A 209 17.50 -1.68 -23.12
C PHE A 209 17.56 -3.05 -23.83
N GLY A 210 16.55 -3.38 -24.65
CA GLY A 210 16.44 -4.67 -25.32
C GLY A 210 15.88 -5.80 -24.46
N GLU A 211 15.41 -5.53 -23.24
CA GLU A 211 14.90 -6.55 -22.32
C GLU A 211 13.40 -6.39 -22.05
N PRO A 212 12.60 -7.44 -22.19
CA PRO A 212 11.17 -7.38 -21.99
C PRO A 212 10.82 -7.23 -20.49
N CYS A 213 9.95 -6.27 -20.20
CA CYS A 213 9.54 -5.98 -18.82
C CYS A 213 8.10 -5.45 -18.75
N HIS A 214 7.57 -5.37 -17.55
CA HIS A 214 6.38 -4.59 -17.25
C HIS A 214 6.73 -3.32 -16.50
N LEU A 215 6.11 -2.20 -16.88
CA LEU A 215 6.29 -0.87 -16.28
C LEU A 215 5.26 -0.61 -15.18
N TYR A 216 5.71 0.07 -14.11
CA TYR A 216 4.89 0.48 -12.97
C TYR A 216 5.40 1.79 -12.37
N ASP A 217 4.60 2.40 -11.51
CA ASP A 217 5.01 3.49 -10.62
C ASP A 217 5.48 4.72 -11.40
N VAL A 218 4.60 5.21 -12.29
CA VAL A 218 4.89 6.35 -13.15
C VAL A 218 4.55 7.67 -12.47
N CYS A 219 5.38 8.69 -12.70
CA CYS A 219 5.03 10.08 -12.43
C CYS A 219 5.56 11.01 -13.53
N PRO A 220 4.92 12.18 -13.76
CA PRO A 220 5.37 13.15 -14.76
C PRO A 220 6.66 13.86 -14.35
N GLU A 221 7.34 14.47 -15.33
CA GLU A 221 8.49 15.32 -15.14
C GLU A 221 8.27 16.69 -15.80
N ASP A 222 8.44 17.77 -15.03
CA ASP A 222 8.17 19.14 -15.51
C ASP A 222 9.34 19.80 -16.21
N THR A 223 10.56 19.49 -15.78
CA THR A 223 11.75 20.29 -16.10
C THR A 223 12.74 19.58 -17.01
N LEU A 224 12.99 18.30 -16.77
CA LEU A 224 13.94 17.50 -17.54
C LEU A 224 13.28 17.01 -18.83
N ARG A 225 13.74 17.50 -19.96
CA ARG A 225 13.20 17.20 -21.29
C ARG A 225 14.32 16.92 -22.27
N GLY A 226 13.98 16.34 -23.41
CA GLY A 226 14.91 16.07 -24.50
C GLY A 226 14.98 14.59 -24.84
N GLY A 227 15.86 14.25 -25.77
CA GLY A 227 15.97 12.90 -26.32
C GLY A 227 14.91 12.59 -27.37
N VAL A 228 15.02 11.41 -27.97
CA VAL A 228 14.02 10.88 -28.90
C VAL A 228 12.90 10.23 -28.08
N PRO A 229 11.62 10.38 -28.46
CA PRO A 229 10.53 9.69 -27.78
C PRO A 229 10.81 8.20 -27.61
N GLY A 230 10.60 7.69 -26.38
CA GLY A 230 10.95 6.31 -26.00
C GLY A 230 12.38 6.11 -25.47
N GLN A 231 13.27 7.08 -25.62
CA GLN A 231 14.64 7.01 -25.11
C GLN A 231 14.68 7.21 -23.59
N VAL A 232 15.49 6.41 -22.89
CA VAL A 232 15.87 6.68 -21.51
C VAL A 232 16.91 7.79 -21.51
N ILE A 233 16.61 8.93 -20.87
CA ILE A 233 17.42 10.15 -20.94
C ILE A 233 18.14 10.48 -19.64
N ALA A 234 17.66 9.93 -18.50
CA ALA A 234 18.28 10.08 -17.20
C ALA A 234 17.81 8.97 -16.25
N TRP A 235 18.47 8.88 -15.11
CA TRP A 235 17.98 8.11 -13.96
C TRP A 235 18.19 8.89 -12.66
N ARG A 236 17.42 8.57 -11.63
CA ARG A 236 17.51 9.21 -10.31
C ARG A 236 17.09 8.22 -9.24
N GLU A 237 17.96 7.95 -8.28
CA GLU A 237 17.68 7.05 -7.16
C GLU A 237 17.17 5.67 -7.63
N THR A 238 15.87 5.44 -7.58
CA THR A 238 15.22 4.18 -7.93
C THR A 238 14.57 4.21 -9.31
N ALA A 239 14.42 5.39 -9.93
CA ALA A 239 13.63 5.61 -11.13
C ALA A 239 14.48 5.91 -12.37
N ILE A 240 13.94 5.59 -13.54
CA ILE A 240 14.47 6.00 -14.85
C ILE A 240 13.54 7.02 -15.47
N LEU A 241 14.12 7.99 -16.22
CA LEU A 241 13.38 9.01 -16.96
C LEU A 241 13.36 8.65 -18.43
N ARG A 242 12.15 8.52 -19.00
CA ARG A 242 11.94 8.17 -20.41
C ARG A 242 11.23 9.29 -21.13
N ALA A 243 11.74 9.70 -22.30
CA ALA A 243 11.17 10.76 -23.12
C ALA A 243 9.83 10.34 -23.73
N THR A 244 8.88 11.26 -23.80
CA THR A 244 7.63 11.18 -24.54
C THR A 244 7.65 12.20 -25.70
N VAL A 245 6.61 12.25 -26.54
CA VAL A 245 6.60 13.19 -27.68
C VAL A 245 6.56 14.66 -27.26
N ASP A 246 6.07 14.97 -26.08
CA ASP A 246 5.86 16.34 -25.56
C ASP A 246 6.54 16.61 -24.19
N GLY A 247 7.19 15.59 -23.60
CA GLY A 247 7.79 15.72 -22.28
C GLY A 247 8.62 14.51 -21.87
N ALA A 248 8.47 14.09 -20.62
CA ALA A 248 9.09 12.87 -20.09
C ALA A 248 8.31 12.33 -18.89
N VAL A 249 8.50 11.05 -18.59
CA VAL A 249 7.93 10.36 -17.44
C VAL A 249 8.99 9.60 -16.67
N TRP A 250 8.91 9.65 -15.35
CA TRP A 250 9.66 8.77 -14.46
C TRP A 250 8.96 7.43 -14.34
N ILE A 251 9.71 6.35 -14.43
CA ILE A 251 9.27 4.97 -14.19
C ILE A 251 10.02 4.47 -12.96
N GLY A 252 9.32 4.31 -11.86
CA GLY A 252 9.92 3.95 -10.58
C GLY A 252 10.22 2.47 -10.46
N HIS A 253 9.35 1.60 -10.99
CA HIS A 253 9.45 0.15 -10.82
C HIS A 253 9.21 -0.60 -12.13
N VAL A 254 9.91 -1.72 -12.25
CA VAL A 254 9.76 -2.67 -13.35
C VAL A 254 9.70 -4.11 -12.84
N ARG A 255 9.18 -5.00 -13.68
CA ARG A 255 9.23 -6.44 -13.46
C ARG A 255 9.70 -7.11 -14.76
N ARG A 256 10.87 -7.70 -14.73
CA ARG A 256 11.41 -8.48 -15.87
C ARG A 256 10.55 -9.71 -16.14
N LEU A 257 10.36 -10.05 -17.40
CA LEU A 257 9.55 -11.20 -17.81
C LEU A 257 10.35 -12.47 -17.91
N ASP A 258 11.65 -12.37 -18.10
CA ASP A 258 12.62 -13.45 -18.29
C ASP A 258 13.32 -13.89 -16.98
N SER A 259 12.98 -13.30 -15.83
CA SER A 259 13.59 -13.60 -14.53
C SER A 259 12.73 -14.56 -13.68
N THR A 260 13.42 -15.42 -12.90
CA THR A 260 12.77 -16.32 -11.93
C THR A 260 13.53 -16.25 -10.60
N PRO A 261 12.90 -15.80 -9.51
CA PRO A 261 11.53 -15.25 -9.44
C PRO A 261 11.39 -13.91 -10.15
N SER A 262 10.21 -13.66 -10.72
CA SER A 262 9.90 -12.38 -11.38
C SER A 262 9.46 -11.35 -10.34
N LEU A 263 10.39 -10.62 -9.77
CA LEU A 263 10.17 -9.61 -8.73
C LEU A 263 9.91 -8.23 -9.35
N LYS A 264 9.05 -7.45 -8.69
CA LYS A 264 8.86 -6.04 -9.03
C LYS A 264 9.87 -5.20 -8.23
N LEU A 265 10.84 -4.65 -8.93
CA LEU A 265 11.99 -3.97 -8.35
C LEU A 265 12.12 -2.53 -8.88
N PRO A 266 12.86 -1.67 -8.19
CA PRO A 266 13.21 -0.35 -8.70
C PRO A 266 13.86 -0.43 -10.08
N ALA A 267 13.39 0.41 -11.02
CA ALA A 267 13.84 0.37 -12.41
C ALA A 267 15.35 0.61 -12.54
N ALA A 268 15.89 1.58 -11.80
CA ALA A 268 17.33 1.86 -11.81
C ALA A 268 18.17 0.74 -11.19
N GLN A 269 17.64 -0.06 -10.29
CA GLN A 269 18.32 -1.24 -9.76
C GLN A 269 18.39 -2.37 -10.80
N VAL A 270 17.27 -2.62 -11.48
CA VAL A 270 17.17 -3.69 -12.48
C VAL A 270 18.08 -3.44 -13.67
N PHE A 271 18.19 -2.18 -14.10
CA PHE A 271 18.97 -1.75 -15.27
C PHE A 271 20.24 -0.98 -14.91
N ALA A 272 20.85 -1.30 -13.77
CA ALA A 272 22.05 -0.59 -13.30
C ALA A 272 23.21 -0.61 -14.32
N ALA A 273 23.43 -1.74 -15.01
CA ALA A 273 24.52 -1.87 -15.99
C ALA A 273 24.35 -0.94 -17.21
N PRO A 274 23.24 -0.95 -17.95
CA PRO A 274 23.04 -0.01 -19.06
C PRO A 274 22.94 1.46 -18.60
N LEU A 275 22.51 1.73 -17.37
CA LEU A 275 22.43 3.09 -16.82
C LEU A 275 23.81 3.71 -16.52
N ALA A 276 24.88 2.93 -16.47
CA ALA A 276 26.24 3.46 -16.25
C ALA A 276 26.67 4.50 -17.32
N THR A 277 26.05 4.46 -18.50
CA THR A 277 26.30 5.43 -19.61
C THR A 277 25.24 6.52 -19.72
N ILE A 278 24.22 6.49 -18.90
CA ILE A 278 23.12 7.47 -18.90
C ILE A 278 23.34 8.45 -17.73
N PRO A 279 23.13 9.76 -17.92
CA PRO A 279 23.35 10.73 -16.87
C PRO A 279 22.46 10.50 -15.65
N GLU A 280 23.03 10.59 -14.45
CA GLU A 280 22.27 10.65 -13.21
C GLU A 280 21.73 12.08 -13.02
N ALA A 281 20.40 12.21 -12.92
CA ALA A 281 19.80 13.47 -12.54
C ALA A 281 19.87 13.65 -11.03
N PRO A 282 20.32 14.80 -10.53
CA PRO A 282 20.44 15.00 -9.09
C PRO A 282 19.06 14.88 -8.41
N LEU A 283 19.05 14.28 -7.24
CA LEU A 283 17.86 14.29 -6.38
C LEU A 283 17.63 15.71 -5.88
N GLY A 284 16.41 16.21 -6.04
CA GLY A 284 16.04 17.51 -5.51
C GLY A 284 16.19 17.58 -3.98
N ASP A 285 16.44 18.77 -3.46
CA ASP A 285 16.44 18.98 -2.02
C ASP A 285 15.03 18.71 -1.46
N ALA A 286 14.90 17.75 -0.53
CA ALA A 286 13.64 17.40 0.11
C ALA A 286 12.98 18.60 0.84
N PHE A 287 13.75 19.64 1.15
CA PHE A 287 13.31 20.85 1.85
C PHE A 287 13.05 22.05 0.92
N ALA A 288 13.23 21.89 -0.37
CA ALA A 288 12.88 22.89 -1.38
C ALA A 288 11.53 22.58 -2.01
N PRO A 289 10.77 23.61 -2.47
CA PRO A 289 9.60 23.40 -3.29
C PRO A 289 9.99 22.62 -4.57
N ALA A 290 9.27 21.56 -4.86
CA ALA A 290 9.47 20.76 -6.07
C ALA A 290 8.24 20.86 -6.96
N GLY A 291 8.47 20.94 -8.30
CA GLY A 291 7.43 20.70 -9.29
C GLY A 291 7.04 19.22 -9.37
N GLN A 292 6.41 18.85 -10.47
CA GLN A 292 6.10 17.44 -10.74
C GLN A 292 7.39 16.73 -11.19
N THR A 293 7.97 15.96 -10.30
CA THR A 293 9.18 15.17 -10.56
C THR A 293 9.26 13.98 -9.62
N TRP A 294 10.15 13.04 -9.89
CA TRP A 294 10.41 11.91 -9.00
C TRP A 294 11.07 12.36 -7.70
N GLN A 295 10.31 12.32 -6.62
CA GLN A 295 10.78 12.64 -5.27
C GLN A 295 9.94 11.92 -4.22
N ASP A 296 10.53 10.97 -3.54
CA ASP A 296 9.86 10.10 -2.57
C ASP A 296 9.90 10.64 -1.12
N ILE A 297 10.80 11.59 -0.82
CA ILE A 297 10.89 12.27 0.48
C ILE A 297 10.76 13.78 0.28
N ARG A 298 9.85 14.42 1.03
CA ARG A 298 9.60 15.88 0.97
C ARG A 298 9.34 16.41 2.36
N TYR A 299 9.78 17.63 2.60
CA TYR A 299 9.56 18.34 3.85
C TYR A 299 8.92 19.70 3.60
N ALA A 300 7.94 20.05 4.41
CA ALA A 300 7.29 21.36 4.39
C ALA A 300 7.10 21.88 5.81
N GLU A 301 6.95 23.19 5.96
CA GLU A 301 6.67 23.83 7.24
C GLU A 301 5.43 24.71 7.16
N ALA A 302 4.61 24.64 8.20
CA ALA A 302 3.48 25.55 8.38
C ALA A 302 3.18 25.75 9.87
N GLY A 303 3.01 26.99 10.32
CA GLY A 303 2.58 27.31 11.68
C GLY A 303 3.49 26.75 12.80
N GLY A 304 4.80 26.65 12.57
CA GLY A 304 5.73 26.08 13.56
C GLY A 304 5.71 24.54 13.60
N VAL A 305 5.11 23.89 12.63
CA VAL A 305 5.04 22.44 12.45
C VAL A 305 5.80 22.06 11.19
N GLY A 306 6.67 21.05 11.28
CA GLY A 306 7.36 20.44 10.16
C GLY A 306 6.63 19.17 9.71
N PHE A 307 6.40 19.03 8.42
CA PHE A 307 5.72 17.88 7.81
C PHE A 307 6.73 17.11 6.95
N LEU A 308 7.09 15.91 7.38
CA LEU A 308 8.00 15.02 6.65
C LEU A 308 7.19 13.93 5.94
N HIS A 309 7.09 14.05 4.62
CA HIS A 309 6.45 13.07 3.74
C HIS A 309 7.47 12.07 3.23
N PHE A 310 7.09 10.80 3.17
CA PHE A 310 7.87 9.73 2.57
C PHE A 310 6.91 8.74 1.89
N ASP A 311 6.84 8.80 0.57
CA ASP A 311 5.90 8.02 -0.24
C ASP A 311 6.66 6.93 -1.01
N PHE A 312 6.94 5.83 -0.33
CA PHE A 312 7.64 4.70 -0.91
C PHE A 312 6.64 3.72 -1.54
N TYR A 313 6.98 3.24 -2.72
CA TYR A 313 6.10 2.34 -3.47
C TYR A 313 5.70 1.11 -2.64
N ASN A 314 4.39 0.85 -2.56
CA ASN A 314 3.78 -0.16 -1.68
C ASN A 314 4.12 -0.02 -0.18
N GLY A 315 4.63 1.12 0.26
CA GLY A 315 5.02 1.37 1.65
C GLY A 315 6.24 0.57 2.13
N ALA A 316 6.96 -0.09 1.22
CA ALA A 316 8.15 -0.86 1.54
C ALA A 316 9.39 0.04 1.61
N MET A 317 10.24 -0.17 2.60
CA MET A 317 11.39 0.69 2.92
C MET A 317 12.70 -0.09 2.79
N SER A 318 13.45 0.20 1.73
CA SER A 318 14.78 -0.39 1.55
C SER A 318 15.80 0.23 2.50
N THR A 319 16.97 -0.43 2.63
CA THR A 319 18.11 0.07 3.40
C THR A 319 18.46 1.51 3.04
N ARG A 320 18.53 1.83 1.73
CA ARG A 320 18.85 3.17 1.24
C ARG A 320 17.73 4.17 1.58
N GLN A 321 16.47 3.80 1.41
CA GLN A 321 15.32 4.65 1.74
C GLN A 321 15.23 4.92 3.25
N CYS A 322 15.47 3.93 4.10
CA CYS A 322 15.53 4.14 5.56
C CYS A 322 16.61 5.15 5.94
N ARG A 323 17.83 5.01 5.39
CA ARG A 323 18.94 5.94 5.66
C ARG A 323 18.67 7.36 5.15
N ARG A 324 18.06 7.50 3.97
CA ARG A 324 17.68 8.80 3.41
C ARG A 324 16.59 9.46 4.25
N LEU A 325 15.60 8.69 4.68
CA LEU A 325 14.54 9.20 5.56
C LEU A 325 15.09 9.62 6.92
N GLN A 326 16.02 8.84 7.49
CA GLN A 326 16.71 9.23 8.73
C GLN A 326 17.48 10.54 8.57
N ALA A 327 18.25 10.69 7.49
CA ALA A 327 18.97 11.93 7.22
C ALA A 327 18.03 13.14 7.05
N ALA A 328 16.88 12.96 6.39
CA ALA A 328 15.86 14.00 6.27
C ALA A 328 15.21 14.31 7.63
N TYR A 329 14.94 13.28 8.44
CA TYR A 329 14.43 13.45 9.80
C TYR A 329 15.41 14.20 10.71
N ASP A 330 16.70 13.84 10.68
CA ASP A 330 17.73 14.53 11.45
C ASP A 330 17.88 16.00 11.04
N ARG A 331 17.73 16.30 9.75
CA ARG A 331 17.69 17.68 9.26
C ARG A 331 16.41 18.40 9.70
N ALA A 332 15.25 17.75 9.72
CA ALA A 332 14.01 18.30 10.21
C ALA A 332 14.10 18.67 11.70
N ARG A 333 14.81 17.87 12.51
CA ARG A 333 15.06 18.17 13.93
C ARG A 333 15.90 19.43 14.17
N GLN A 334 16.64 19.90 13.17
CA GLN A 334 17.43 21.13 13.24
C GLN A 334 16.62 22.36 12.83
N ARG A 335 15.39 22.19 12.36
CA ARG A 335 14.50 23.30 11.99
C ARG A 335 13.84 23.93 13.21
N PRO A 336 13.50 25.23 13.16
CA PRO A 336 12.86 25.96 14.26
C PRO A 336 11.36 25.64 14.36
N VAL A 337 11.03 24.34 14.46
CA VAL A 337 9.65 23.83 14.60
C VAL A 337 9.47 23.17 15.97
N SER A 338 8.28 23.25 16.53
CA SER A 338 7.95 22.62 17.83
C SER A 338 7.43 21.20 17.68
N VAL A 339 6.94 20.86 16.50
CA VAL A 339 6.34 19.56 16.19
C VAL A 339 6.87 19.05 14.84
N ILE A 340 7.19 17.77 14.76
CA ILE A 340 7.48 17.07 13.50
C ILE A 340 6.40 16.04 13.27
N VAL A 341 5.72 16.13 12.12
CA VAL A 341 4.69 15.18 11.68
C VAL A 341 5.26 14.27 10.60
N LEU A 342 5.29 12.98 10.89
CA LEU A 342 5.67 11.92 9.95
C LEU A 342 4.43 11.53 9.15
N MET A 343 4.37 11.98 7.89
CA MET A 343 3.16 11.89 7.06
C MET A 343 3.01 10.55 6.34
N GLY A 344 4.13 9.84 6.11
CA GLY A 344 4.12 8.63 5.29
C GLY A 344 3.67 8.87 3.85
N GLY A 345 3.38 7.80 3.15
CA GLY A 345 2.75 7.82 1.84
C GLY A 345 1.22 7.84 1.94
N ARG A 346 0.58 8.20 0.82
CA ARG A 346 -0.88 8.22 0.73
C ARG A 346 -1.47 6.81 0.79
N ASP A 347 -0.90 5.88 0.02
CA ASP A 347 -1.43 4.51 -0.11
C ASP A 347 -1.11 3.63 1.08
N PHE A 348 0.09 3.76 1.58
CA PHE A 348 0.58 3.15 2.81
C PHE A 348 1.37 4.17 3.61
N TRP A 349 1.19 4.18 4.90
CA TRP A 349 2.09 4.94 5.75
C TRP A 349 3.48 4.26 5.75
N SER A 350 3.53 2.99 6.06
CA SER A 350 4.67 2.09 5.86
C SER A 350 4.25 0.64 6.06
N ASN A 351 4.94 -0.29 5.37
CA ASN A 351 4.85 -1.74 5.58
C ASN A 351 6.16 -2.35 6.14
N GLY A 352 7.08 -1.51 6.60
CA GLY A 352 8.39 -1.95 7.09
C GLY A 352 9.39 -2.25 5.98
N ILE A 353 10.32 -3.17 6.20
CA ILE A 353 11.44 -3.47 5.31
C ILE A 353 11.01 -3.95 3.92
N HIS A 354 11.89 -3.78 2.93
CA HIS A 354 11.59 -4.07 1.52
C HIS A 354 11.96 -5.51 1.13
N LEU A 355 11.05 -6.46 1.38
CA LEU A 355 11.30 -7.89 1.17
C LEU A 355 11.74 -8.25 -0.26
N GLN A 356 11.18 -7.61 -1.30
CA GLN A 356 11.55 -7.93 -2.69
C GLN A 356 12.97 -7.49 -3.03
N GLN A 357 13.46 -6.38 -2.48
CA GLN A 357 14.86 -5.98 -2.67
C GLN A 357 15.81 -6.88 -1.87
N ILE A 358 15.42 -7.33 -0.69
CA ILE A 358 16.16 -8.33 0.09
C ILE A 358 16.28 -9.63 -0.71
N GLU A 359 15.17 -10.13 -1.25
CA GLU A 359 15.15 -11.36 -2.05
C GLU A 359 15.99 -11.26 -3.33
N ALA A 360 16.06 -10.08 -3.93
CA ALA A 360 16.82 -9.83 -5.15
C ALA A 360 18.31 -9.51 -4.92
N ALA A 361 18.75 -9.40 -3.69
CA ALA A 361 20.14 -9.06 -3.37
C ALA A 361 21.09 -10.26 -3.58
N ASP A 362 22.36 -9.98 -3.88
CA ASP A 362 23.40 -11.02 -4.00
C ASP A 362 23.56 -11.85 -2.72
N SER A 363 23.35 -11.21 -1.56
CA SER A 363 23.27 -11.86 -0.25
C SER A 363 22.01 -11.39 0.47
N PRO A 364 20.86 -12.11 0.34
CA PRO A 364 19.62 -11.76 1.03
C PRO A 364 19.77 -11.64 2.55
N ALA A 365 20.65 -12.44 3.15
CA ALA A 365 20.91 -12.39 4.59
C ALA A 365 21.60 -11.09 5.02
N ASP A 366 22.61 -10.64 4.26
CA ASP A 366 23.33 -9.40 4.56
C ASP A 366 22.44 -8.17 4.29
N GLU A 367 21.66 -8.16 3.19
CA GLU A 367 20.71 -7.09 2.90
C GLU A 367 19.59 -7.04 3.94
N SER A 368 19.05 -8.19 4.36
CA SER A 368 18.05 -8.26 5.44
C SER A 368 18.62 -7.66 6.73
N TRP A 369 19.84 -8.02 7.09
CA TRP A 369 20.53 -7.47 8.26
C TRP A 369 20.74 -5.95 8.14
N ALA A 370 21.19 -5.48 6.97
CA ALA A 370 21.41 -4.06 6.70
C ALA A 370 20.09 -3.27 6.76
N ASN A 371 19.00 -3.83 6.20
CA ASN A 371 17.70 -3.16 6.17
C ASN A 371 17.06 -3.10 7.55
N ILE A 372 17.13 -4.18 8.34
CA ILE A 372 16.63 -4.20 9.72
C ILE A 372 17.39 -3.16 10.57
N ASN A 373 18.72 -3.10 10.48
CA ASN A 373 19.48 -2.08 11.23
C ASN A 373 19.13 -0.66 10.78
N ALA A 374 18.96 -0.42 9.49
CA ALA A 374 18.63 0.91 8.97
C ALA A 374 17.24 1.41 9.43
N ILE A 375 16.24 0.52 9.51
CA ILE A 375 14.92 0.91 10.00
C ILE A 375 14.90 1.03 11.54
N ASP A 376 15.70 0.24 12.24
CA ASP A 376 15.88 0.36 13.69
C ASP A 376 16.59 1.67 14.06
N ASP A 377 17.64 2.05 13.33
CA ASP A 377 18.34 3.34 13.52
C ASP A 377 17.37 4.53 13.33
N LEU A 378 16.50 4.47 12.32
CA LEU A 378 15.45 5.47 12.11
C LEU A 378 14.44 5.49 13.27
N ALA A 379 13.99 4.32 13.73
CA ALA A 379 13.08 4.23 14.87
C ALA A 379 13.72 4.79 16.16
N GLU A 380 15.00 4.49 16.39
CA GLU A 380 15.77 5.03 17.52
C GLU A 380 15.89 6.55 17.44
N ALA A 381 16.16 7.10 16.25
CA ALA A 381 16.23 8.55 16.05
C ALA A 381 14.91 9.25 16.43
N ILE A 382 13.75 8.62 16.09
CA ILE A 382 12.43 9.15 16.44
C ILE A 382 12.18 9.02 17.95
N ILE A 383 12.44 7.86 18.55
CA ILE A 383 12.26 7.61 20.01
C ILE A 383 13.11 8.56 20.85
N SER A 384 14.31 8.87 20.35
CA SER A 384 15.30 9.70 21.07
C SER A 384 15.11 11.20 20.86
N SER A 385 14.08 11.64 20.14
CA SER A 385 13.77 13.06 19.97
C SER A 385 13.31 13.66 21.30
N ASP A 386 13.96 14.73 21.71
CA ASP A 386 13.71 15.42 23.00
C ASP A 386 13.43 16.92 22.86
N SER A 387 13.61 17.47 21.67
CA SER A 387 13.46 18.91 21.39
C SER A 387 12.15 19.26 20.67
N GLN A 388 11.55 18.33 19.93
CA GLN A 388 10.26 18.50 19.28
C GLN A 388 9.31 17.36 19.69
N LEU A 389 8.00 17.62 19.65
CA LEU A 389 6.99 16.58 19.69
C LEU A 389 6.92 15.89 18.32
N THR A 390 6.77 14.57 18.33
CA THR A 390 6.69 13.76 17.12
C THR A 390 5.31 13.15 16.97
N ILE A 391 4.75 13.23 15.76
CA ILE A 391 3.43 12.68 15.42
C ILE A 391 3.57 11.80 14.18
N ALA A 392 3.14 10.56 14.27
CA ALA A 392 2.92 9.72 13.08
C ALA A 392 1.47 9.91 12.61
N ALA A 393 1.27 10.50 11.43
CA ALA A 393 -0.04 10.76 10.85
C ALA A 393 -0.35 9.72 9.76
N LEU A 394 -1.15 8.71 10.09
CA LEU A 394 -1.46 7.59 9.22
C LEU A 394 -2.61 7.96 8.27
N GLN A 395 -2.28 8.34 7.03
CA GLN A 395 -3.24 8.58 5.96
C GLN A 395 -3.57 7.31 5.19
N GLY A 396 -2.59 6.41 5.03
CA GLY A 396 -2.70 5.09 4.41
C GLY A 396 -2.55 3.95 5.41
N ASN A 397 -2.79 2.73 4.95
CA ASN A 397 -2.66 1.53 5.77
C ASN A 397 -1.23 1.36 6.29
N CYS A 398 -1.11 0.65 7.40
CA CYS A 398 0.15 0.44 8.09
C CYS A 398 0.30 -1.04 8.42
N GLY A 399 1.42 -1.65 8.02
CA GLY A 399 1.63 -3.08 8.21
C GLY A 399 2.98 -3.42 8.82
N ALA A 400 3.05 -4.54 9.50
CA ALA A 400 4.28 -5.11 10.07
C ALA A 400 5.15 -4.06 10.78
N GLY A 401 6.42 -3.94 10.41
CA GLY A 401 7.36 -2.96 10.96
C GLY A 401 6.91 -1.52 10.85
N GLY A 402 6.10 -1.18 9.84
CA GLY A 402 5.54 0.16 9.70
C GLY A 402 4.66 0.56 10.88
N CYS A 403 3.87 -0.37 11.46
CA CYS A 403 3.06 -0.09 12.66
C CYS A 403 3.94 0.28 13.87
N PHE A 404 5.10 -0.33 13.99
CA PHE A 404 6.00 -0.12 15.12
C PHE A 404 6.89 1.11 14.90
N LEU A 405 7.29 1.37 13.65
CA LEU A 405 7.93 2.63 13.28
C LEU A 405 7.00 3.83 13.57
N ALA A 406 5.71 3.73 13.25
CA ALA A 406 4.74 4.75 13.64
C ALA A 406 4.66 4.92 15.16
N ARG A 407 4.76 3.81 15.91
CA ARG A 407 4.72 3.83 17.37
C ARG A 407 5.98 4.43 18.01
N ALA A 408 7.06 4.61 17.26
CA ALA A 408 8.25 5.33 17.73
C ALA A 408 7.98 6.82 18.02
N ALA A 409 6.97 7.41 17.38
CA ALA A 409 6.55 8.79 17.63
C ALA A 409 5.81 8.92 18.98
N ASP A 410 5.80 10.15 19.55
CA ASP A 410 5.08 10.47 20.79
C ASP A 410 3.58 10.22 20.63
N PHE A 411 3.01 10.60 19.48
CA PHE A 411 1.60 10.41 19.15
C PHE A 411 1.43 9.69 17.81
N VAL A 412 0.40 8.87 17.73
CA VAL A 412 -0.02 8.26 16.46
C VAL A 412 -1.45 8.68 16.18
N TRP A 413 -1.66 9.37 15.08
CA TRP A 413 -2.99 9.75 14.58
C TRP A 413 -3.30 8.94 13.34
N ALA A 414 -4.56 8.55 13.18
CA ALA A 414 -4.97 7.79 12.01
C ALA A 414 -6.28 8.33 11.43
N ARG A 415 -6.33 8.41 10.10
CA ARG A 415 -7.56 8.69 9.37
C ARG A 415 -8.55 7.55 9.57
N ALA A 416 -9.83 7.87 9.75
CA ALA A 416 -10.88 6.86 9.74
C ALA A 416 -10.75 5.99 8.46
N GLY A 417 -10.80 4.68 8.63
CA GLY A 417 -10.66 3.74 7.52
C GLY A 417 -9.26 3.20 7.28
N VAL A 418 -8.25 3.72 7.92
CA VAL A 418 -6.93 3.10 7.95
C VAL A 418 -7.01 1.74 8.65
N LEU A 419 -6.30 0.77 8.08
CA LEU A 419 -6.11 -0.55 8.68
C LEU A 419 -4.68 -0.70 9.20
N LEU A 420 -4.58 -1.31 10.36
CA LEU A 420 -3.34 -1.69 10.99
C LEU A 420 -3.20 -3.22 10.92
N ASN A 421 -2.02 -3.68 10.53
CA ASN A 421 -1.65 -5.10 10.60
C ASN A 421 -0.38 -5.25 11.46
N PRO A 422 -0.46 -5.05 12.80
CA PRO A 422 0.70 -4.96 13.69
C PRO A 422 1.26 -6.35 14.03
N HIS A 423 1.60 -7.15 13.02
CA HIS A 423 2.14 -8.50 13.18
C HIS A 423 3.07 -8.87 12.02
N TYR A 424 3.96 -9.85 12.28
CA TYR A 424 4.88 -10.41 11.27
C TYR A 424 4.47 -11.83 10.86
N ARG A 425 3.23 -12.23 11.10
CA ARG A 425 2.70 -13.55 10.77
C ARG A 425 2.58 -13.72 9.27
N ASN A 426 2.84 -14.91 8.78
CA ASN A 426 2.88 -15.27 7.36
C ASN A 426 4.06 -14.64 6.59
N MET A 427 5.09 -14.18 7.27
CA MET A 427 6.29 -13.58 6.70
C MET A 427 7.54 -14.42 7.01
N GLY A 428 7.49 -15.74 6.81
CA GLY A 428 8.65 -16.62 6.96
C GLY A 428 9.19 -16.73 8.40
N ASN A 429 8.34 -16.72 9.42
CA ASN A 429 8.72 -16.73 10.83
C ASN A 429 9.52 -15.51 11.32
N LEU A 430 9.47 -14.40 10.62
CA LEU A 430 10.06 -13.14 11.07
C LEU A 430 9.47 -12.73 12.43
N TYR A 431 10.35 -12.30 13.32
CA TYR A 431 9.98 -11.84 14.66
C TYR A 431 9.70 -10.34 14.70
N GLY A 432 10.29 -9.60 13.76
CA GLY A 432 10.18 -8.16 13.64
C GLY A 432 11.24 -7.39 14.40
N SER A 433 11.27 -6.11 14.15
CA SER A 433 12.22 -5.15 14.68
C SER A 433 11.50 -3.85 15.10
N GLU A 434 12.03 -2.67 14.77
CA GLU A 434 11.46 -1.34 15.04
C GLU A 434 11.10 -1.15 16.53
N TYR A 435 11.88 -1.74 17.42
CA TYR A 435 11.72 -1.65 18.88
C TYR A 435 10.34 -2.07 19.42
N TRP A 436 9.56 -2.90 18.69
CA TRP A 436 8.22 -3.30 19.14
C TRP A 436 8.23 -3.99 20.51
N THR A 437 9.28 -4.76 20.84
CA THR A 437 9.42 -5.45 22.13
C THR A 437 9.57 -4.49 23.31
N TYR A 438 9.94 -3.24 23.05
CA TYR A 438 9.99 -2.16 24.03
C TYR A 438 8.75 -1.26 23.94
N LEU A 439 8.41 -0.81 22.73
CA LEU A 439 7.38 0.21 22.52
C LEU A 439 5.96 -0.32 22.84
N LEU A 440 5.64 -1.52 22.36
CA LEU A 440 4.28 -2.06 22.49
C LEU A 440 3.96 -2.43 23.93
N PRO A 441 4.78 -3.25 24.66
CA PRO A 441 4.51 -3.56 26.06
C PRO A 441 4.49 -2.34 26.98
N LYS A 442 5.33 -1.34 26.69
CA LYS A 442 5.33 -0.08 27.44
C LYS A 442 4.01 0.67 27.30
N ARG A 443 3.34 0.52 26.17
CA ARG A 443 2.10 1.23 25.85
C ARG A 443 0.86 0.50 26.36
N VAL A 444 0.74 -0.78 26.04
CA VAL A 444 -0.49 -1.57 26.27
C VAL A 444 -0.34 -2.64 27.37
N GLY A 445 0.86 -2.80 27.94
CA GLY A 445 1.18 -3.89 28.85
C GLY A 445 1.58 -5.19 28.12
N ALA A 446 2.29 -6.07 28.80
CA ALA A 446 2.89 -7.28 28.20
C ALA A 446 1.84 -8.26 27.63
N ALA A 447 0.74 -8.49 28.35
CA ALA A 447 -0.30 -9.43 27.92
C ALA A 447 -1.04 -8.94 26.67
N ALA A 448 -1.43 -7.66 26.63
CA ALA A 448 -2.08 -7.06 25.46
C ALA A 448 -1.13 -7.00 24.26
N ALA A 449 0.15 -6.67 24.47
CA ALA A 449 1.16 -6.69 23.43
C ALA A 449 1.29 -8.08 22.78
N GLN A 450 1.34 -9.14 23.56
CA GLN A 450 1.36 -10.50 23.04
C GLN A 450 0.07 -10.85 22.27
N ALA A 451 -1.10 -10.43 22.76
CA ALA A 451 -2.37 -10.66 22.07
C ALA A 451 -2.40 -9.96 20.70
N ILE A 452 -1.96 -8.71 20.63
CA ILE A 452 -1.85 -7.95 19.37
C ILE A 452 -0.90 -8.67 18.40
N MET A 453 0.28 -9.10 18.85
CA MET A 453 1.27 -9.78 18.00
C MET A 453 0.83 -11.19 17.55
N ARG A 454 -0.07 -11.84 18.26
CA ARG A 454 -0.64 -13.14 17.86
C ARG A 454 -1.81 -13.00 16.89
N ASN A 455 -2.49 -11.87 16.89
CA ASN A 455 -3.59 -11.62 15.98
C ASN A 455 -3.08 -11.51 14.53
N ARG A 456 -3.76 -12.18 13.59
CA ARG A 456 -3.45 -12.18 12.16
C ARG A 456 -4.47 -11.42 11.32
N LEU A 457 -5.51 -10.91 11.98
CA LEU A 457 -6.58 -10.18 11.34
C LEU A 457 -6.30 -8.68 11.35
N PRO A 458 -6.75 -7.94 10.36
CA PRO A 458 -6.59 -6.49 10.32
C PRO A 458 -7.34 -5.84 11.49
N MET A 459 -6.77 -4.77 12.00
CA MET A 459 -7.32 -3.94 13.05
C MET A 459 -7.69 -2.58 12.46
N ASN A 460 -8.94 -2.15 12.60
CA ASN A 460 -9.31 -0.78 12.27
C ASN A 460 -8.88 0.19 13.39
N VAL A 461 -9.00 1.49 13.12
CA VAL A 461 -8.59 2.54 14.07
C VAL A 461 -9.34 2.42 15.40
N ALA A 462 -10.65 2.14 15.38
CA ALA A 462 -11.45 1.98 16.60
C ALA A 462 -10.98 0.81 17.46
N ALA A 463 -10.67 -0.35 16.84
CA ALA A 463 -10.09 -1.50 17.53
C ALA A 463 -8.69 -1.19 18.07
N GLY A 464 -7.89 -0.42 17.34
CA GLY A 464 -6.58 0.07 17.79
C GLY A 464 -6.68 0.96 19.02
N VAL A 465 -7.64 1.89 19.03
CA VAL A 465 -7.95 2.72 20.21
C VAL A 465 -8.36 1.85 21.41
N ALA A 466 -9.28 0.91 21.18
CA ALA A 466 -9.73 -0.02 22.24
C ALA A 466 -8.58 -0.88 22.77
N ALA A 467 -7.60 -1.22 21.94
CA ALA A 467 -6.39 -1.93 22.34
C ALA A 467 -5.34 -1.04 23.04
N GLY A 468 -5.58 0.26 23.18
CA GLY A 468 -4.68 1.20 23.84
C GLY A 468 -3.54 1.72 22.97
N LEU A 469 -3.66 1.64 21.64
CA LEU A 469 -2.64 2.12 20.71
C LEU A 469 -2.65 3.65 20.51
N ASP A 470 -3.53 4.40 21.21
CA ASP A 470 -3.70 5.88 21.10
C ASP A 470 -3.73 6.36 19.66
N LEU A 471 -4.81 6.09 19.00
CA LEU A 471 -5.06 6.54 17.63
C LEU A 471 -6.25 7.51 17.67
N PRO A 472 -6.08 8.80 18.09
CA PRO A 472 -7.17 9.74 17.97
C PRO A 472 -7.61 9.77 16.51
N VAL A 473 -8.90 9.54 16.29
CA VAL A 473 -9.49 9.57 14.96
C VAL A 473 -9.51 11.02 14.52
N ALA A 474 -8.70 11.35 13.51
CA ALA A 474 -8.92 12.57 12.77
C ALA A 474 -10.21 12.35 11.96
N GLU A 475 -11.31 12.96 12.36
CA GLU A 475 -12.49 13.06 11.50
C GLU A 475 -12.02 13.67 10.17
N ALA A 476 -12.37 13.01 9.06
CA ALA A 476 -12.12 13.54 7.75
C ALA A 476 -12.89 14.87 7.60
N GLY A 477 -12.28 15.94 8.06
CA GLY A 477 -12.74 17.29 7.75
C GLY A 477 -12.77 17.40 6.24
N ARG A 478 -13.90 17.83 5.70
CA ARG A 478 -14.14 18.04 4.27
C ARG A 478 -12.98 18.85 3.68
N CYS A 479 -11.97 18.21 3.16
CA CYS A 479 -11.03 18.84 2.25
C CYS A 479 -11.78 19.06 0.92
N ARG A 480 -12.56 20.13 0.84
CA ARG A 480 -12.87 20.77 -0.42
C ARG A 480 -11.66 21.66 -0.74
N GLY A 481 -10.71 21.13 -1.48
CA GLY A 481 -9.56 21.83 -2.00
C GLY A 481 -9.40 21.53 -3.47
N SER A 482 -9.41 22.57 -4.28
CA SER A 482 -9.04 22.59 -5.68
C SER A 482 -7.61 22.05 -5.87
N ALA A 483 -7.33 21.55 -7.05
CA ALA A 483 -5.98 21.15 -7.48
C ALA A 483 -4.98 22.30 -7.19
N GLY A 484 -4.13 22.13 -6.19
CA GLY A 484 -3.12 23.14 -5.78
C GLY A 484 -2.77 23.17 -4.30
N ASP A 485 -3.64 22.67 -3.40
CA ASP A 485 -3.41 22.78 -1.96
C ASP A 485 -2.94 21.44 -1.34
N HIS A 486 -1.66 21.17 -1.41
CA HIS A 486 -1.03 20.04 -0.71
C HIS A 486 -0.67 20.32 0.76
N ALA A 487 -1.09 21.46 1.33
CA ALA A 487 -0.56 21.95 2.61
C ALA A 487 -1.58 22.16 3.74
N GLN A 488 -2.85 21.74 3.64
CA GLN A 488 -3.79 22.00 4.74
C GLN A 488 -4.76 20.86 5.07
N PRO A 489 -4.40 19.95 6.00
CA PRO A 489 -5.40 19.33 6.85
C PRO A 489 -5.35 19.74 8.33
N PHE A 490 -4.42 20.57 8.78
CA PHE A 490 -4.18 20.77 10.23
C PHE A 490 -4.27 22.22 10.71
N ALA A 491 -4.92 23.12 9.97
CA ALA A 491 -5.01 24.54 10.33
C ALA A 491 -6.04 24.88 11.44
N ASP A 492 -6.59 23.91 12.19
CA ASP A 492 -7.53 24.21 13.29
C ASP A 492 -6.89 24.00 14.68
N GLU A 493 -5.76 24.66 14.92
CA GLU A 493 -5.12 24.76 16.26
C GLU A 493 -6.05 25.34 17.34
N ARG A 494 -7.08 26.09 16.97
CA ARG A 494 -7.98 26.74 17.94
C ARG A 494 -9.00 25.76 18.53
N ARG A 495 -9.31 24.65 17.86
CA ARG A 495 -10.21 23.61 18.40
C ARG A 495 -9.50 22.65 19.34
N CYS A 496 -8.21 22.39 19.15
CA CYS A 496 -7.43 21.52 20.02
C CYS A 496 -7.21 22.14 21.41
N ARG A 497 -7.05 23.46 21.48
CA ARG A 497 -6.87 24.19 22.77
C ARG A 497 -8.13 24.27 23.63
N ARG A 498 -9.33 24.03 23.10
CA ARG A 498 -10.60 24.15 23.85
C ARG A 498 -11.13 22.86 24.48
N ARG A 499 -10.55 21.69 24.18
CA ARG A 499 -11.00 20.39 24.74
C ARG A 499 -9.99 19.66 25.62
N GLY A 500 -8.85 20.19 25.88
CA GLY A 500 -7.89 19.59 26.80
C GLY A 500 -7.17 20.65 27.59
N GLY A 501 -7.54 20.85 28.84
CA GLY A 501 -6.73 21.59 29.80
C GLY A 501 -5.42 20.81 30.00
N PHE A 502 -4.38 21.14 29.24
CA PHE A 502 -3.04 20.61 29.45
C PHE A 502 -2.46 21.29 30.70
N SER A 503 -2.63 20.64 31.83
CA SER A 503 -1.84 20.93 33.02
C SER A 503 -0.37 20.57 32.72
N ARG A 504 0.49 21.56 32.67
CA ARG A 504 1.94 21.40 32.63
C ARG A 504 2.44 20.72 33.91
N ARG A 505 2.45 19.41 33.94
CA ARG A 505 3.31 18.61 34.80
C ARG A 505 3.80 17.41 34.02
N LEU A 506 4.93 17.58 33.34
CA LEU A 506 5.74 16.47 32.89
C LEU A 506 6.42 15.86 34.13
N PRO A 507 6.29 14.53 34.39
CA PRO A 507 7.12 13.91 35.42
C PRO A 507 8.57 14.00 34.97
N GLY A 508 9.45 14.48 35.88
CA GLY A 508 10.87 14.64 35.60
C GLY A 508 11.51 13.35 35.05
N ARG A 509 11.94 13.40 33.82
CA ARG A 509 12.72 12.32 33.19
C ARG A 509 14.09 12.26 33.87
N ARG A 510 14.30 11.27 34.76
CA ARG A 510 15.64 10.89 35.20
C ARG A 510 16.35 10.27 33.97
N ARG A 511 17.43 10.93 33.51
CA ARG A 511 18.37 10.39 32.50
C ARG A 511 18.89 9.03 32.98
N ARG A 512 18.40 7.94 32.44
CA ARG A 512 19.10 6.65 32.51
C ARG A 512 19.99 6.55 31.27
N ARG A 513 21.31 6.64 31.50
CA ARG A 513 22.32 6.32 30.49
C ARG A 513 22.14 4.84 30.10
N PHE A 514 21.87 4.59 28.82
CA PHE A 514 21.99 3.23 28.27
C PHE A 514 23.47 2.85 28.21
N PRO A 515 23.87 1.62 28.56
CA PRO A 515 25.25 1.18 28.43
C PRO A 515 25.62 1.10 26.94
N HIS A 516 26.65 1.86 26.54
CA HIS A 516 27.26 1.73 25.22
C HIS A 516 27.66 0.28 24.98
N ARG A 517 27.09 -0.36 23.96
CA ARG A 517 27.62 -1.64 23.44
C ARG A 517 29.04 -1.40 22.94
N ARG A 518 30.01 -1.98 23.63
CA ARG A 518 31.40 -2.02 23.19
C ARG A 518 31.46 -2.81 21.86
N ARG A 519 32.04 -2.21 20.82
CA ARG A 519 32.37 -2.91 19.57
C ARG A 519 33.29 -4.09 19.92
N PRO A 520 33.08 -5.29 19.36
CA PRO A 520 33.99 -6.38 19.54
C PRO A 520 35.34 -6.04 18.84
N PRO A 521 36.51 -6.44 19.42
CA PRO A 521 37.81 -6.15 18.85
C PRO A 521 37.97 -6.85 17.50
N ARG A 522 38.51 -6.14 16.51
CA ARG A 522 38.92 -6.70 15.21
C ARG A 522 39.91 -7.85 15.43
N ARG A 523 39.52 -9.07 15.09
CA ARG A 523 40.45 -10.20 15.05
C ARG A 523 41.44 -10.00 13.90
N ARG A 524 42.72 -9.98 14.23
CA ARG A 524 43.83 -10.07 13.28
C ARG A 524 43.72 -11.37 12.48
N THR A 525 43.84 -11.25 11.17
CA THR A 525 43.93 -12.37 10.22
C THR A 525 45.24 -13.16 10.46
N GLY A 526 45.10 -14.31 11.10
CA GLY A 526 46.14 -15.33 11.12
C GLY A 526 45.97 -16.24 9.90
N ARG A 527 47.01 -16.34 9.08
CA ARG A 527 47.10 -17.32 7.99
C ARG A 527 46.88 -18.72 8.56
N CYS A 528 45.99 -19.49 8.00
CA CYS A 528 45.90 -20.91 8.21
C CYS A 528 45.92 -21.64 6.87
N SER A 529 46.91 -22.53 6.78
CA SER A 529 47.26 -23.38 5.65
C SER A 529 46.15 -24.40 5.31
N ARG A 530 46.01 -24.67 4.01
CA ARG A 530 45.16 -25.72 3.43
C ARG A 530 45.59 -27.12 3.86
N PRO A 531 44.68 -28.04 4.10
CA PRO A 531 44.89 -29.46 3.86
C PRO A 531 44.21 -29.94 2.58
N ARG A 532 44.87 -30.91 1.96
CA ARG A 532 44.59 -31.57 0.68
C ARG A 532 43.31 -32.40 0.71
N ARG A 533 42.64 -32.48 -0.47
CA ARG A 533 41.56 -33.42 -0.80
C ARG A 533 42.08 -34.87 -0.83
N PRO A 534 41.24 -35.87 -0.53
CA PRO A 534 41.30 -37.16 -1.18
C PRO A 534 40.12 -37.37 -2.17
N ALA A 535 40.39 -38.32 -3.08
CA ALA A 535 39.65 -38.58 -4.29
C ALA A 535 38.38 -39.42 -4.12
N ALA A 536 37.54 -39.28 -5.12
CA ALA A 536 36.47 -40.09 -5.71
C ALA A 536 36.12 -41.49 -5.09
N GLY A 537 34.82 -41.71 -4.93
CA GLY A 537 34.19 -43.02 -4.80
C GLY A 537 32.74 -42.95 -5.28
N GLN A 538 32.46 -43.70 -6.32
CA GLN A 538 31.16 -43.95 -6.94
C GLN A 538 30.18 -44.63 -5.96
N ALA A 539 28.86 -44.35 -6.01
CA ALA A 539 27.87 -45.32 -6.40
C ALA A 539 26.44 -44.98 -5.97
N ARG A 540 25.57 -45.18 -6.94
CA ARG A 540 24.24 -45.80 -6.93
C ARG A 540 23.00 -44.97 -6.65
N ARG A 541 22.19 -44.96 -7.71
CA ARG A 541 20.75 -44.67 -7.80
C ARG A 541 19.96 -45.58 -6.86
N ALA A 542 18.92 -44.99 -6.23
CA ALA A 542 17.71 -45.73 -5.87
C ALA A 542 16.51 -44.82 -6.08
N SER A 543 15.66 -45.24 -7.01
CA SER A 543 14.29 -44.76 -7.21
C SER A 543 13.41 -45.36 -6.13
N CYS A 544 12.41 -44.61 -5.63
CA CYS A 544 11.11 -45.13 -5.23
C CYS A 544 10.13 -43.96 -5.03
N ARG A 545 9.13 -44.01 -5.83
CA ARG A 545 7.66 -43.76 -5.78
C ARG A 545 7.18 -42.55 -4.98
#